data_92ed68bfde84bf647d448baa164763ce
#
_entry.id   92ed68bfde84bf647d448baa164763ce
#
_cell.length_a   1.000
_cell.length_b   1.000
_cell.length_c   1.000
_cell.angle_alpha   90.00
_cell.angle_beta   90.00
_cell.angle_gamma   90.00
#
_symmetry.space_group_name_H-M   'P 1'
#
loop_
_entity.id
_entity.type
_entity.pdbx_description
1 polymer ?
#
loop_
_entity_poly.entity_id
_entity_poly.type
_entity_poly.pdbx_seq_one_letter_code
_entity_poly.pdbx_strand_id
1 'polypeptide(L)'
;MVYARQPVGVIHGCHYFVPKFKQQGFGAVINVASAAGYTAAPEMTAYDVTKSSVLALSETLASELHAYNIAVNVLCPTLVPTNIMKNGRLPSRYSKLADKLLMNHAFTTSDAVVKKTLNRLDAGKLYTIPQLDAKLFWWMKRASPSLYVKLLGLGYPLFNQITK
;
A
#
# COMPACT_ATOMS: atom_id res chain seq x y z
N MET A 1 -14.77 -10.21 7.81
CA MET A 1 -15.69 -9.59 6.83
C MET A 1 -15.34 -8.16 6.43
N VAL A 2 -14.71 -7.35 7.27
CA VAL A 2 -14.32 -5.94 6.94
C VAL A 2 -13.26 -5.89 5.83
N TYR A 3 -12.29 -6.78 5.84
CA TYR A 3 -11.19 -6.81 4.87
C TYR A 3 -11.63 -7.11 3.43
N ALA A 4 -12.68 -7.91 3.23
CA ALA A 4 -13.19 -8.23 1.90
C ALA A 4 -13.85 -7.02 1.19
N ARG A 5 -14.32 -6.02 1.95
CA ARG A 5 -14.98 -4.83 1.39
C ARG A 5 -14.01 -3.81 0.78
N GLN A 6 -12.77 -3.76 1.25
CA GLN A 6 -11.81 -2.76 0.78
C GLN A 6 -11.42 -2.94 -0.69
N PRO A 7 -10.97 -4.13 -1.17
CA PRO A 7 -10.64 -4.29 -2.58
C PRO A 7 -11.88 -4.16 -3.48
N VAL A 8 -13.04 -4.63 -3.02
CA VAL A 8 -14.31 -4.54 -3.77
C VAL A 8 -14.69 -3.08 -4.04
N GLY A 9 -14.52 -2.18 -3.06
CA GLY A 9 -14.76 -0.75 -3.26
C GLY A 9 -13.83 -0.13 -4.31
N VAL A 10 -12.54 -0.49 -4.30
CA VAL A 10 -11.56 -0.02 -5.30
C VAL A 10 -11.89 -0.58 -6.69
N ILE A 11 -12.25 -1.87 -6.78
CA ILE A 11 -12.65 -2.51 -8.03
C ILE A 11 -13.87 -1.83 -8.62
N HIS A 12 -14.91 -1.57 -7.82
CA HIS A 12 -16.13 -0.88 -8.28
C HIS A 12 -15.82 0.55 -8.73
N GLY A 13 -14.97 1.28 -8.00
CA GLY A 13 -14.53 2.61 -8.42
C GLY A 13 -13.86 2.58 -9.80
N CYS A 14 -12.90 1.68 -9.98
CA CYS A 14 -12.23 1.50 -11.27
C CYS A 14 -13.21 1.07 -12.37
N HIS A 15 -14.09 0.10 -12.08
CA HIS A 15 -15.09 -0.39 -13.03
C HIS A 15 -16.02 0.73 -13.53
N TYR A 16 -16.40 1.66 -12.66
CA TYR A 16 -17.28 2.77 -13.01
C TYR A 16 -16.57 3.91 -13.74
N PHE A 17 -15.37 4.29 -13.28
CA PHE A 17 -14.68 5.48 -13.81
C PHE A 17 -13.84 5.21 -15.05
N VAL A 18 -13.22 4.04 -15.17
CA VAL A 18 -12.34 3.71 -16.31
C VAL A 18 -13.06 3.82 -17.66
N PRO A 19 -14.28 3.30 -17.86
CA PRO A 19 -15.01 3.48 -19.13
C PRO A 19 -15.25 4.96 -19.46
N LYS A 20 -15.52 5.80 -18.45
CA LYS A 20 -15.71 7.24 -18.63
C LYS A 20 -14.43 7.93 -19.07
N PHE A 21 -13.29 7.60 -18.47
CA PHE A 21 -11.98 8.12 -18.86
C PHE A 21 -11.59 7.67 -20.27
N LYS A 22 -11.91 6.43 -20.65
CA LYS A 22 -11.71 5.96 -22.04
C LYS A 22 -12.52 6.77 -23.05
N GLN A 23 -13.79 7.08 -22.75
CA GLN A 23 -14.64 7.93 -23.60
C GLN A 23 -14.13 9.37 -23.66
N GLN A 24 -13.60 9.89 -22.56
CA GLN A 24 -13.04 11.23 -22.44
C GLN A 24 -11.69 11.37 -23.17
N GLY A 25 -10.96 10.27 -23.38
CA GLY A 25 -9.65 10.24 -24.01
C GLY A 25 -8.48 10.62 -23.09
N PHE A 26 -8.74 10.87 -21.82
CA PHE A 26 -7.72 11.12 -20.78
C PHE A 26 -8.28 10.84 -19.40
N GLY A 27 -7.40 10.65 -18.42
CA GLY A 27 -7.81 10.45 -17.03
C GLY A 27 -6.65 10.07 -16.12
N ALA A 28 -6.96 9.99 -14.83
CA ALA A 28 -6.00 9.55 -13.84
C ALA A 28 -6.68 8.71 -12.74
N VAL A 29 -6.04 7.64 -12.34
CA VAL A 29 -6.47 6.75 -11.25
C VAL A 29 -5.37 6.68 -10.20
N ILE A 30 -5.70 7.00 -8.95
CA ILE A 30 -4.83 6.78 -7.80
C ILE A 30 -5.51 5.76 -6.89
N ASN A 31 -4.96 4.55 -6.81
CA ASN A 31 -5.42 3.53 -5.90
C ASN A 31 -4.58 3.53 -4.61
N VAL A 32 -5.24 3.50 -3.47
CA VAL A 32 -4.55 3.50 -2.17
C VAL A 32 -4.40 2.07 -1.66
N ALA A 33 -3.20 1.50 -1.85
CA ALA A 33 -2.80 0.21 -1.30
C ALA A 33 -2.14 0.39 0.09
N SER A 34 -1.01 -0.24 0.31
CA SER A 34 -0.13 -0.16 1.49
C SER A 34 1.18 -0.86 1.17
N ALA A 35 2.24 -0.59 1.91
CA ALA A 35 3.43 -1.43 1.93
C ALA A 35 3.10 -2.89 2.31
N ALA A 36 2.08 -3.12 3.12
CA ALA A 36 1.56 -4.45 3.46
C ALA A 36 1.21 -5.30 2.23
N GLY A 37 0.80 -4.67 1.11
CA GLY A 37 0.50 -5.39 -0.13
C GLY A 37 1.70 -6.13 -0.74
N TYR A 38 2.93 -5.82 -0.33
CA TYR A 38 4.14 -6.51 -0.80
C TYR A 38 5.09 -6.97 0.32
N THR A 39 4.94 -6.49 1.56
CA THR A 39 5.87 -6.85 2.65
C THR A 39 5.62 -8.24 3.24
N ALA A 40 4.42 -8.82 3.08
CA ALA A 40 4.05 -10.10 3.67
C ALA A 40 4.30 -10.14 5.20
N ALA A 41 3.82 -9.11 5.90
CA ALA A 41 4.02 -8.97 7.33
C ALA A 41 3.33 -10.11 8.10
N PRO A 42 4.03 -10.81 9.03
CA PRO A 42 3.42 -11.85 9.83
C PRO A 42 2.14 -11.36 10.54
N GLU A 43 1.14 -12.25 10.68
CA GLU A 43 -0.16 -12.02 11.33
C GLU A 43 -1.07 -10.96 10.68
N MET A 44 -0.66 -10.37 9.56
CA MET A 44 -1.46 -9.41 8.81
C MET A 44 -2.06 -10.02 7.53
N THR A 45 -2.11 -11.35 7.41
CA THR A 45 -2.48 -12.07 6.18
C THR A 45 -3.73 -11.53 5.49
N ALA A 46 -4.83 -11.32 6.22
CA ALA A 46 -6.07 -10.81 5.63
C ALA A 46 -5.92 -9.38 5.08
N TYR A 47 -5.15 -8.55 5.76
CA TYR A 47 -4.84 -7.19 5.30
C TYR A 47 -3.87 -7.21 4.12
N ASP A 48 -2.84 -8.03 4.18
CA ASP A 48 -1.85 -8.19 3.11
C ASP A 48 -2.51 -8.66 1.81
N VAL A 49 -3.39 -9.68 1.87
CA VAL A 49 -4.19 -10.13 0.72
C VAL A 49 -5.02 -9.00 0.14
N THR A 50 -5.71 -8.24 0.99
CA THR A 50 -6.51 -7.09 0.57
C THR A 50 -5.67 -6.03 -0.16
N LYS A 51 -4.49 -5.71 0.35
CA LYS A 51 -3.63 -4.68 -0.23
C LYS A 51 -2.83 -5.18 -1.43
N SER A 52 -2.50 -6.47 -1.47
CA SER A 52 -1.91 -7.12 -2.67
C SER A 52 -2.89 -7.13 -3.85
N SER A 53 -4.18 -7.35 -3.60
CA SER A 53 -5.19 -7.30 -4.67
C SER A 53 -5.32 -5.90 -5.30
N VAL A 54 -5.18 -4.83 -4.49
CA VAL A 54 -5.15 -3.45 -5.01
C VAL A 54 -3.90 -3.19 -5.84
N LEU A 55 -2.74 -3.76 -5.46
CA LEU A 55 -1.52 -3.68 -6.27
C LEU A 55 -1.72 -4.35 -7.62
N ALA A 56 -2.14 -5.61 -7.62
CA ALA A 56 -2.36 -6.38 -8.84
C ALA A 56 -3.38 -5.69 -9.78
N LEU A 57 -4.50 -5.21 -9.25
CA LEU A 57 -5.47 -4.41 -10.00
C LEU A 57 -4.83 -3.19 -10.65
N SER A 58 -4.02 -2.44 -9.90
CA SER A 58 -3.39 -1.21 -10.40
C SER A 58 -2.35 -1.49 -11.47
N GLU A 59 -1.57 -2.56 -11.32
CA GLU A 59 -0.58 -3.02 -12.32
C GLU A 59 -1.27 -3.41 -13.63
N THR A 60 -2.36 -4.19 -13.54
CA THR A 60 -3.15 -4.60 -14.71
C THR A 60 -3.77 -3.39 -15.40
N LEU A 61 -4.42 -2.50 -14.64
CA LEU A 61 -5.02 -1.28 -15.20
C LEU A 61 -3.98 -0.38 -15.84
N ALA A 62 -2.80 -0.23 -15.27
CA ALA A 62 -1.74 0.59 -15.87
C ALA A 62 -1.32 0.06 -17.24
N SER A 63 -1.24 -1.25 -17.40
CA SER A 63 -0.95 -1.89 -18.68
C SER A 63 -2.09 -1.72 -19.69
N GLU A 64 -3.32 -1.98 -19.27
CA GLU A 64 -4.50 -1.90 -20.14
C GLU A 64 -4.83 -0.46 -20.58
N LEU A 65 -4.55 0.53 -19.74
CA LEU A 65 -4.94 1.93 -19.94
C LEU A 65 -3.86 2.78 -20.60
N HIS A 66 -2.67 2.21 -20.82
CA HIS A 66 -1.55 2.93 -21.44
C HIS A 66 -1.92 3.53 -22.81
N ALA A 67 -2.65 2.80 -23.65
CA ALA A 67 -3.07 3.25 -24.95
C ALA A 67 -4.19 4.33 -24.95
N TYR A 68 -4.79 4.61 -23.79
CA TYR A 68 -5.92 5.53 -23.64
C TYR A 68 -5.55 6.88 -23.00
N ASN A 69 -4.25 7.16 -22.83
CA ASN A 69 -3.77 8.36 -22.14
C ASN A 69 -4.37 8.50 -20.72
N ILE A 70 -4.52 7.38 -20.01
CA ILE A 70 -5.02 7.33 -18.64
C ILE A 70 -3.88 6.93 -17.72
N ALA A 71 -3.47 7.84 -16.84
CA ALA A 71 -2.42 7.58 -15.87
C ALA A 71 -2.95 6.73 -14.70
N VAL A 72 -2.15 5.75 -14.27
CA VAL A 72 -2.46 4.94 -13.08
C VAL A 72 -1.31 5.02 -12.09
N ASN A 73 -1.62 5.33 -10.84
CA ASN A 73 -0.67 5.31 -9.74
C ASN A 73 -1.23 4.49 -8.57
N VAL A 74 -0.37 3.72 -7.91
CA VAL A 74 -0.70 3.02 -6.67
C VAL A 74 0.16 3.53 -5.52
N LEU A 75 -0.51 4.07 -4.52
CA LEU A 75 0.11 4.60 -3.30
C LEU A 75 0.31 3.48 -2.28
N CYS A 76 1.55 3.26 -1.87
CA CYS A 76 1.96 2.19 -0.95
C CYS A 76 2.68 2.77 0.29
N PRO A 77 1.96 3.42 1.21
CA PRO A 77 2.55 3.96 2.43
C PRO A 77 2.78 2.86 3.47
N THR A 78 3.70 3.10 4.41
CA THR A 78 3.74 2.45 5.71
C THR A 78 2.84 3.23 6.69
N LEU A 79 3.35 3.57 7.87
CA LEU A 79 2.59 4.33 8.85
C LEU A 79 2.55 5.82 8.48
N VAL A 80 1.34 6.37 8.42
CA VAL A 80 1.11 7.81 8.25
C VAL A 80 0.24 8.27 9.42
N PRO A 81 0.60 9.37 10.12
CA PRO A 81 -0.15 9.86 11.26
C PRO A 81 -1.52 10.40 10.82
N THR A 82 -2.52 9.54 10.88
CA THR A 82 -3.92 9.82 10.54
C THR A 82 -4.85 9.21 11.59
N ASN A 83 -6.13 9.54 11.56
CA ASN A 83 -7.12 8.95 12.46
C ASN A 83 -7.44 7.46 12.16
N ILE A 84 -6.82 6.87 11.14
CA ILE A 84 -7.04 5.46 10.79
C ILE A 84 -6.67 4.52 11.94
N MET A 85 -5.66 4.88 12.74
CA MET A 85 -5.23 4.08 13.90
C MET A 85 -6.26 4.10 15.03
N LYS A 86 -6.97 5.22 15.23
CA LYS A 86 -8.02 5.35 16.24
C LYS A 86 -9.27 4.54 15.90
N ASN A 87 -9.57 4.41 14.60
CA ASN A 87 -10.78 3.79 14.08
C ASN A 87 -10.54 2.41 13.44
N GLY A 88 -9.27 2.02 13.29
CA GLY A 88 -8.88 0.77 12.65
C GLY A 88 -9.06 -0.44 13.58
N ARG A 89 -9.46 -1.58 13.01
CA ARG A 89 -9.51 -2.88 13.71
C ARG A 89 -8.18 -3.62 13.55
N LEU A 90 -7.12 -3.07 14.15
CA LEU A 90 -5.82 -3.75 14.21
C LEU A 90 -5.74 -4.64 15.46
N PRO A 91 -5.05 -5.78 15.39
CA PRO A 91 -4.70 -6.52 16.62
C PRO A 91 -3.99 -5.60 17.62
N SER A 92 -4.32 -5.74 18.91
CA SER A 92 -3.87 -4.82 19.98
C SER A 92 -2.36 -4.60 20.02
N ARG A 93 -1.55 -5.62 19.72
CA ARG A 93 -0.10 -5.53 19.67
C ARG A 93 0.41 -4.64 18.53
N TYR A 94 -0.25 -4.67 17.36
CA TYR A 94 0.11 -3.80 16.24
C TYR A 94 -0.30 -2.35 16.49
N SER A 95 -1.42 -2.11 17.19
CA SER A 95 -1.81 -0.75 17.57
C SER A 95 -0.79 -0.15 18.53
N LYS A 96 -0.36 -0.87 19.56
CA LYS A 96 0.67 -0.41 20.52
C LYS A 96 2.01 -0.13 19.83
N LEU A 97 2.45 -1.02 18.93
CA LEU A 97 3.68 -0.83 18.17
C LEU A 97 3.57 0.37 17.22
N ALA A 98 2.45 0.50 16.53
CA ALA A 98 2.20 1.61 15.61
C ALA A 98 2.12 2.94 16.36
N ASP A 99 1.46 3.00 17.51
CA ASP A 99 1.41 4.20 18.36
C ASP A 99 2.83 4.60 18.80
N LYS A 100 3.64 3.64 19.26
CA LYS A 100 5.04 3.87 19.65
C LYS A 100 5.89 4.36 18.48
N LEU A 101 5.73 3.78 17.29
CA LEU A 101 6.47 4.19 16.09
C LEU A 101 6.01 5.54 15.58
N LEU A 102 4.70 5.84 15.61
CA LEU A 102 4.15 7.13 15.21
C LEU A 102 4.55 8.25 16.17
N MET A 103 4.55 8.01 17.48
CA MET A 103 4.97 9.00 18.47
C MET A 103 6.46 9.33 18.37
N ASN A 104 7.31 8.34 18.07
CA ASN A 104 8.76 8.53 18.06
C ASN A 104 9.33 8.85 16.68
N HIS A 105 8.63 8.54 15.58
CA HIS A 105 9.17 8.56 14.23
C HIS A 105 8.12 8.92 13.16
N ALA A 106 7.36 9.99 13.36
CA ALA A 106 6.49 10.54 12.31
C ALA A 106 7.34 11.16 11.18
N PHE A 107 8.01 10.31 10.38
CA PHE A 107 8.91 10.74 9.31
C PHE A 107 8.21 11.39 8.13
N THR A 108 6.87 11.42 8.09
CA THR A 108 6.13 12.02 6.99
C THR A 108 4.74 12.48 7.42
N THR A 109 4.29 13.58 6.86
CA THR A 109 2.92 14.08 7.03
C THR A 109 2.01 13.56 5.91
N SER A 110 0.69 13.58 6.13
CA SER A 110 -0.28 13.25 5.09
C SER A 110 -0.10 14.12 3.85
N ASP A 111 0.15 15.41 4.03
CA ASP A 111 0.34 16.38 2.93
C ASP A 111 1.58 16.04 2.10
N ALA A 112 2.68 15.68 2.75
CA ALA A 112 3.90 15.25 2.06
C ALA A 112 3.68 13.96 1.24
N VAL A 113 2.88 13.02 1.77
CA VAL A 113 2.50 11.80 1.05
C VAL A 113 1.65 12.13 -0.17
N VAL A 114 0.63 12.97 -0.01
CA VAL A 114 -0.25 13.41 -1.11
C VAL A 114 0.56 14.12 -2.19
N LYS A 115 1.35 15.14 -1.82
CA LYS A 115 2.20 15.89 -2.76
C LYS A 115 3.13 14.96 -3.55
N LYS A 116 3.77 14.00 -2.87
CA LYS A 116 4.63 13.02 -3.52
C LYS A 116 3.86 12.11 -4.47
N THR A 117 2.62 11.73 -4.12
CA THR A 117 1.78 10.90 -4.96
C THR A 117 1.40 11.61 -6.25
N LEU A 118 0.95 12.86 -6.15
CA LEU A 118 0.61 13.68 -7.32
C LEU A 118 1.81 13.90 -8.24
N ASN A 119 2.96 14.30 -7.69
CA ASN A 119 4.19 14.47 -8.48
C ASN A 119 4.61 13.18 -9.20
N ARG A 120 4.39 12.02 -8.59
CA ARG A 120 4.73 10.73 -9.22
C ARG A 120 3.71 10.33 -10.28
N LEU A 121 2.44 10.64 -10.08
CA LEU A 121 1.40 10.47 -11.09
C LEU A 121 1.71 11.31 -12.33
N ASP A 122 2.02 12.61 -12.15
CA ASP A 122 2.39 13.54 -13.23
C ASP A 122 3.64 13.08 -13.98
N ALA A 123 4.57 12.43 -13.28
CA ALA A 123 5.76 11.82 -13.88
C ALA A 123 5.50 10.44 -14.53
N GLY A 124 4.24 10.00 -14.65
CA GLY A 124 3.86 8.70 -15.23
C GLY A 124 4.36 7.48 -14.45
N LYS A 125 4.59 7.62 -13.13
CA LYS A 125 5.12 6.52 -12.31
C LYS A 125 3.99 5.71 -11.69
N LEU A 126 4.00 4.39 -11.91
CA LEU A 126 2.99 3.49 -11.37
C LEU A 126 3.01 3.44 -9.84
N TYR A 127 4.18 3.35 -9.20
CA TYR A 127 4.29 3.20 -7.75
C TYR A 127 4.68 4.48 -7.04
N THR A 128 3.93 4.83 -5.99
CA THR A 128 4.36 5.79 -4.97
C THR A 128 4.63 5.06 -3.66
N ILE A 129 5.91 4.94 -3.32
CA ILE A 129 6.38 4.40 -2.04
C ILE A 129 7.00 5.56 -1.27
N PRO A 130 6.25 6.21 -0.34
CA PRO A 130 6.68 7.47 0.25
C PRO A 130 7.88 7.32 1.19
N GLN A 131 7.86 6.29 2.05
CA GLN A 131 8.81 6.12 3.14
C GLN A 131 10.01 5.26 2.74
N LEU A 132 11.15 5.47 3.41
CA LEU A 132 12.40 4.76 3.12
C LEU A 132 12.37 3.29 3.56
N ASP A 133 11.76 3.00 4.71
CA ASP A 133 11.54 1.64 5.19
C ASP A 133 10.74 0.81 4.18
N ALA A 134 9.64 1.37 3.67
CA ALA A 134 8.84 0.74 2.63
C ALA A 134 9.64 0.45 1.35
N LYS A 135 10.50 1.39 0.93
CA LYS A 135 11.38 1.18 -0.22
C LYS A 135 12.40 0.07 0.02
N LEU A 136 12.97 0.01 1.21
CA LEU A 136 13.92 -1.03 1.58
C LEU A 136 13.27 -2.41 1.46
N PHE A 137 12.10 -2.62 2.06
CA PHE A 137 11.34 -3.88 1.95
C PHE A 137 10.97 -4.21 0.50
N TRP A 138 10.60 -3.22 -0.28
CA TRP A 138 10.30 -3.37 -1.69
C TRP A 138 11.49 -3.95 -2.47
N TRP A 139 12.69 -3.36 -2.29
CA TRP A 139 13.90 -3.81 -2.96
C TRP A 139 14.39 -5.16 -2.46
N MET A 140 14.38 -5.39 -1.17
CA MET A 140 14.79 -6.67 -0.58
C MET A 140 13.94 -7.83 -1.12
N LYS A 141 12.62 -7.67 -1.15
CA LYS A 141 11.73 -8.71 -1.66
C LYS A 141 11.90 -8.93 -3.16
N ARG A 142 12.15 -7.89 -3.95
CA ARG A 142 12.39 -8.02 -5.39
C ARG A 142 13.74 -8.62 -5.73
N ALA A 143 14.76 -8.35 -4.95
CA ALA A 143 16.10 -8.93 -5.14
C ALA A 143 16.09 -10.44 -4.86
N SER A 144 15.44 -10.90 -3.81
CA SER A 144 15.31 -12.33 -3.49
C SER A 144 14.06 -12.60 -2.64
N PRO A 145 12.91 -12.94 -3.26
CA PRO A 145 11.68 -13.22 -2.53
C PRO A 145 11.82 -14.32 -1.48
N SER A 146 12.52 -15.40 -1.82
CA SER A 146 12.70 -16.55 -0.91
C SER A 146 13.57 -16.19 0.29
N LEU A 147 14.67 -15.47 0.08
CA LEU A 147 15.54 -15.00 1.16
C LEU A 147 14.80 -14.00 2.06
N TYR A 148 14.04 -13.09 1.47
CA TYR A 148 13.22 -12.13 2.20
C TYR A 148 12.25 -12.82 3.17
N VAL A 149 11.48 -13.79 2.69
CA VAL A 149 10.52 -14.53 3.52
C VAL A 149 11.24 -15.35 4.60
N LYS A 150 12.39 -15.97 4.27
CA LYS A 150 13.21 -16.69 5.26
C LYS A 150 13.69 -15.76 6.39
N LEU A 151 14.14 -14.55 6.05
CA LEU A 151 14.57 -13.56 7.05
C LEU A 151 13.42 -13.09 7.93
N LEU A 152 12.23 -12.87 7.37
CA LEU A 152 11.04 -12.58 8.16
C LEU A 152 10.69 -13.72 9.12
N GLY A 153 10.76 -14.97 8.66
CA GLY A 153 10.51 -16.15 9.49
C GLY A 153 11.51 -16.29 10.64
N LEU A 154 12.79 -16.02 10.39
CA LEU A 154 13.82 -16.03 11.44
C LEU A 154 13.65 -14.90 12.46
N GLY A 155 13.18 -13.73 12.03
CA GLY A 155 12.90 -12.59 12.91
C GLY A 155 11.59 -12.68 13.69
N TYR A 156 10.63 -13.51 13.24
CA TYR A 156 9.30 -13.59 13.83
C TYR A 156 9.26 -14.00 15.31
N PRO A 157 10.04 -14.99 15.82
CA PRO A 157 10.07 -15.31 17.23
C PRO A 157 10.52 -14.14 18.11
N LEU A 158 11.53 -13.38 17.66
CA LEU A 158 12.01 -12.18 18.35
C LEU A 158 10.94 -11.09 18.39
N PHE A 159 10.28 -10.86 17.26
CA PHE A 159 9.13 -9.93 17.18
C PHE A 159 8.05 -10.29 18.19
N ASN A 160 7.69 -11.57 18.31
CA ASN A 160 6.70 -12.06 19.26
C ASN A 160 7.10 -11.84 20.74
N GLN A 161 8.39 -11.88 21.07
CA GLN A 161 8.86 -11.60 22.43
C GLN A 161 8.77 -10.12 22.78
N ILE A 162 9.03 -9.23 21.82
CA ILE A 162 9.05 -7.77 22.03
C ILE A 162 7.62 -7.18 22.08
N THR A 163 6.65 -7.86 21.46
CA THR A 163 5.27 -7.37 21.32
C THR A 163 4.26 -8.00 22.29
N LYS A 164 4.71 -8.94 23.14
CA LYS A 164 3.93 -9.43 24.28
C LYS A 164 3.94 -8.42 25.42
#